data_cce6a4640c2eee311f70c030aedeba32
#
_entry.id   cce6a4640c2eee311f70c030aedeba32
#
_cell.length_a   1.000
_cell.length_b   1.000
_cell.length_c   1.000
_cell.angle_alpha   90.00
_cell.angle_beta   90.00
_cell.angle_gamma   90.00
#
_symmetry.space_group_name_H-M   'P 1'
#
loop_
_entity.id
_entity.type
_entity.pdbx_description
1 polymer ?
#
loop_
_entity_poly.entity_id
_entity_poly.type
_entity_poly.pdbx_seq_one_letter_code
_entity_poly.pdbx_strand_id
1 'polypeptide(L)'
;MEKLIYLDNAATTLHKPSQVAQAVAQAILTAGNAARGAHGASMQASRTVFETRRKLAQLLGCPRPEQVVFTANSTMALNIAIQGLLSPADHAISTDLEHNSVLRPLYALEAQGMGLSFVRADRQGRIRYEDFAPLFRPDTRAVVCTHASNLTGDLLDVARIAEIAHAHGALLILDASQTAGTIPLDMTALGVDVLCFTGHKGLMGPQGTGGLCIRPGVDIRPLLRGGSGVHSFDREQPQDYPTRLEAGTLNSHGIAGLDAAADYLLTQGVETVEHTEHALMQRFYEGVRGIDGVTVYGDFSLSRRAAIVALNLRDWDSAEVSDALYTDYGIATRPGAHCAPRLHQALGTAAQGAVRFSFSAFNTEAEVDAAIRAVRELAGAV
;
A
#
# COMPACT_ATOMS: atom_id res chain seq x y z
N MET A 1 -14.53 -24.15 17.69
CA MET A 1 -14.57 -22.91 16.85
C MET A 1 -14.40 -23.37 15.41
N GLU A 2 -15.34 -23.08 14.56
CA GLU A 2 -15.16 -23.28 13.12
C GLU A 2 -13.92 -22.52 12.66
N LYS A 3 -13.21 -23.06 11.68
CA LYS A 3 -11.96 -22.47 11.18
C LYS A 3 -12.31 -21.13 10.49
N LEU A 4 -11.80 -20.00 11.01
CA LEU A 4 -11.96 -18.68 10.41
C LEU A 4 -11.39 -18.67 8.98
N ILE A 5 -12.21 -18.29 8.01
CA ILE A 5 -11.77 -18.01 6.64
C ILE A 5 -11.51 -16.50 6.54
N TYR A 6 -10.23 -16.11 6.48
CA TYR A 6 -9.83 -14.71 6.49
C TYR A 6 -9.57 -14.19 5.08
N LEU A 7 -10.45 -13.31 4.59
CA LEU A 7 -10.41 -12.70 3.27
C LEU A 7 -10.39 -11.16 3.33
N ASP A 8 -9.72 -10.60 4.38
CA ASP A 8 -9.48 -9.15 4.51
C ASP A 8 -7.98 -8.80 4.49
N ASN A 9 -7.20 -9.50 3.65
CA ASN A 9 -5.74 -9.34 3.59
C ASN A 9 -5.30 -7.95 3.04
N ALA A 10 -6.13 -7.26 2.26
CA ALA A 10 -5.86 -5.90 1.80
C ALA A 10 -5.95 -4.85 2.92
N ALA A 11 -6.56 -5.16 4.07
CA ALA A 11 -6.47 -4.34 5.28
C ALA A 11 -5.19 -4.63 6.06
N THR A 12 -4.90 -5.91 6.31
CA THR A 12 -3.65 -6.43 6.88
C THR A 12 -3.58 -7.93 6.62
N THR A 13 -2.43 -8.49 6.30
CA THR A 13 -2.29 -9.96 6.27
C THR A 13 -2.42 -10.53 7.67
N LEU A 14 -3.30 -11.52 7.87
CA LEU A 14 -3.43 -12.21 9.15
C LEU A 14 -2.33 -13.25 9.32
N HIS A 15 -2.22 -14.14 8.34
CA HIS A 15 -1.18 -15.18 8.32
C HIS A 15 0.13 -14.60 7.79
N LYS A 16 1.20 -14.83 8.55
CA LYS A 16 2.55 -14.39 8.22
C LYS A 16 3.50 -15.56 8.30
N PRO A 17 4.63 -15.53 7.58
CA PRO A 17 5.69 -16.52 7.78
C PRO A 17 6.09 -16.61 9.26
N SER A 18 6.22 -17.82 9.81
CA SER A 18 6.47 -18.03 11.25
C SER A 18 7.75 -17.35 11.73
N GLN A 19 8.77 -17.24 10.87
CA GLN A 19 10.03 -16.56 11.16
C GLN A 19 9.84 -15.06 11.46
N VAL A 20 8.75 -14.43 11.02
CA VAL A 20 8.46 -13.01 11.33
C VAL A 20 8.22 -12.82 12.82
N ALA A 21 7.35 -13.63 13.41
CA ALA A 21 7.06 -13.57 14.86
C ALA A 21 8.29 -13.93 15.69
N GLN A 22 9.06 -14.94 15.26
CA GLN A 22 10.30 -15.34 15.93
C GLN A 22 11.35 -14.22 15.91
N ALA A 23 11.53 -13.54 14.78
CA ALA A 23 12.48 -12.44 14.65
C ALA A 23 12.09 -11.25 15.55
N VAL A 24 10.81 -10.90 15.64
CA VAL A 24 10.33 -9.85 16.56
C VAL A 24 10.60 -10.23 18.01
N ALA A 25 10.24 -11.45 18.42
CA ALA A 25 10.45 -11.93 19.78
C ALA A 25 11.96 -11.94 20.14
N GLN A 26 12.81 -12.44 19.25
CA GLN A 26 14.26 -12.44 19.44
C GLN A 26 14.81 -11.01 19.55
N ALA A 27 14.36 -10.10 18.70
CA ALA A 27 14.82 -8.71 18.73
C ALA A 27 14.44 -8.01 20.05
N ILE A 28 13.25 -8.26 20.59
CA ILE A 28 12.81 -7.73 21.90
C ILE A 28 13.78 -8.18 23.03
N LEU A 29 14.28 -9.41 22.96
CA LEU A 29 15.14 -9.98 23.99
C LEU A 29 16.62 -9.57 23.86
N THR A 30 17.09 -9.20 22.66
CA THR A 30 18.54 -9.09 22.39
C THR A 30 18.98 -7.79 21.73
N ALA A 31 18.06 -7.04 21.06
CA ALA A 31 18.45 -5.85 20.32
C ALA A 31 18.65 -4.64 21.24
N GLY A 32 19.81 -3.99 21.10
CA GLY A 32 20.05 -2.67 21.64
C GLY A 32 19.54 -1.56 20.72
N ASN A 33 19.82 -0.30 21.09
CA ASN A 33 19.48 0.84 20.24
C ASN A 33 20.34 0.82 18.95
N ALA A 34 19.72 0.70 17.81
CA ALA A 34 20.36 0.58 16.51
C ALA A 34 21.21 1.80 16.07
N ALA A 35 21.06 2.95 16.72
CA ALA A 35 21.68 4.19 16.22
C ALA A 35 22.94 4.63 17.00
N ARG A 36 23.23 4.11 18.21
CA ARG A 36 24.09 4.86 19.14
C ARG A 36 25.06 4.06 20.00
N GLY A 37 25.10 2.74 19.92
CA GLY A 37 25.95 1.93 20.79
C GLY A 37 27.14 1.30 20.07
N ALA A 38 28.31 1.36 20.70
CA ALA A 38 29.51 0.66 20.23
C ALA A 38 29.61 -0.80 20.74
N HIS A 39 28.61 -1.26 21.48
CA HIS A 39 28.52 -2.63 22.01
C HIS A 39 27.75 -3.59 21.11
N GLY A 40 27.99 -4.91 21.27
CA GLY A 40 27.50 -5.96 20.39
C GLY A 40 25.99 -5.90 20.10
N ALA A 41 25.13 -5.66 21.10
CA ALA A 41 23.69 -5.58 20.92
C ALA A 41 23.24 -4.42 20.01
N SER A 42 23.88 -3.24 20.15
CA SER A 42 23.60 -2.08 19.28
C SER A 42 24.10 -2.30 17.86
N MET A 43 25.32 -2.86 17.71
CA MET A 43 25.87 -3.17 16.40
C MET A 43 25.04 -4.21 15.65
N GLN A 44 24.52 -5.22 16.36
CA GLN A 44 23.64 -6.22 15.76
C GLN A 44 22.33 -5.58 15.29
N ALA A 45 21.69 -4.75 16.11
CA ALA A 45 20.48 -4.03 15.74
C ALA A 45 20.71 -3.11 14.52
N SER A 46 21.84 -2.39 14.47
CA SER A 46 22.20 -1.53 13.32
C SER A 46 22.38 -2.35 12.04
N ARG A 47 23.02 -3.52 12.13
CA ARG A 47 23.17 -4.44 10.98
C ARG A 47 21.82 -4.94 10.49
N THR A 48 20.93 -5.37 11.38
CA THR A 48 19.59 -5.82 11.00
C THR A 48 18.81 -4.70 10.28
N VAL A 49 18.85 -3.47 10.81
CA VAL A 49 18.19 -2.32 10.16
C VAL A 49 18.78 -2.06 8.76
N PHE A 50 20.10 -2.12 8.60
CA PHE A 50 20.74 -1.92 7.29
C PHE A 50 20.43 -3.05 6.31
N GLU A 51 20.50 -4.31 6.75
CA GLU A 51 20.17 -5.46 5.90
C GLU A 51 18.69 -5.43 5.44
N THR A 52 17.77 -5.01 6.34
CA THR A 52 16.38 -4.81 5.95
C THR A 52 16.23 -3.77 4.84
N ARG A 53 16.98 -2.63 4.92
CA ARG A 53 17.00 -1.63 3.84
C ARG A 53 17.50 -2.22 2.53
N ARG A 54 18.56 -3.01 2.57
CA ARG A 54 19.15 -3.67 1.40
C ARG A 54 18.15 -4.62 0.73
N LYS A 55 17.45 -5.46 1.52
CA LYS A 55 16.43 -6.39 1.03
C LYS A 55 15.22 -5.66 0.44
N LEU A 56 14.74 -4.62 1.12
CA LEU A 56 13.64 -3.80 0.60
C LEU A 56 14.04 -3.04 -0.67
N ALA A 57 15.26 -2.52 -0.74
CA ALA A 57 15.78 -1.90 -1.95
C ALA A 57 15.78 -2.90 -3.13
N GLN A 58 16.17 -4.14 -2.89
CA GLN A 58 16.12 -5.21 -3.89
C GLN A 58 14.68 -5.55 -4.29
N LEU A 59 13.76 -5.70 -3.33
CA LEU A 59 12.35 -6.06 -3.59
C LEU A 59 11.58 -4.97 -4.33
N LEU A 60 11.95 -3.70 -4.16
CA LEU A 60 11.22 -2.55 -4.69
C LEU A 60 11.96 -1.82 -5.82
N GLY A 61 13.12 -2.34 -6.25
CA GLY A 61 13.94 -1.71 -7.29
C GLY A 61 14.49 -0.33 -6.88
N CYS A 62 14.72 -0.10 -5.58
CA CYS A 62 15.34 1.13 -5.10
C CYS A 62 16.84 1.09 -5.39
N PRO A 63 17.43 2.15 -5.99
CA PRO A 63 18.82 2.11 -6.45
C PRO A 63 19.86 1.94 -5.34
N ARG A 64 19.56 2.41 -4.13
CA ARG A 64 20.50 2.40 -3.00
C ARG A 64 19.76 2.12 -1.68
N PRO A 65 20.30 1.27 -0.79
CA PRO A 65 19.69 1.02 0.52
C PRO A 65 19.51 2.29 1.36
N GLU A 66 20.41 3.26 1.28
CA GLU A 66 20.35 4.54 2.01
C GLU A 66 19.14 5.39 1.59
N GLN A 67 18.57 5.14 0.41
CA GLN A 67 17.36 5.81 -0.09
C GLN A 67 16.07 5.16 0.42
N VAL A 68 16.15 4.06 1.16
CA VAL A 68 15.00 3.45 1.86
C VAL A 68 14.90 4.07 3.25
N VAL A 69 13.82 4.78 3.53
CA VAL A 69 13.53 5.45 4.80
C VAL A 69 12.42 4.70 5.53
N PHE A 70 12.61 4.34 6.79
CA PHE A 70 11.60 3.67 7.60
C PHE A 70 10.59 4.66 8.21
N THR A 71 9.35 4.24 8.23
CA THR A 71 8.24 4.91 8.90
C THR A 71 7.37 3.90 9.64
N ALA A 72 6.42 4.37 10.44
CA ALA A 72 5.49 3.48 11.13
C ALA A 72 4.48 2.80 10.18
N ASN A 73 4.21 3.38 9.00
CA ASN A 73 3.25 2.88 8.01
C ASN A 73 3.32 3.75 6.74
N SER A 74 2.62 3.34 5.68
CA SER A 74 2.55 4.11 4.43
C SER A 74 1.89 5.49 4.59
N THR A 75 0.95 5.66 5.51
CA THR A 75 0.33 6.97 5.76
C THR A 75 1.37 7.99 6.21
N MET A 76 2.28 7.61 7.10
CA MET A 76 3.40 8.46 7.52
C MET A 76 4.37 8.72 6.35
N ALA A 77 4.70 7.68 5.56
CA ALA A 77 5.54 7.80 4.38
C ALA A 77 4.96 8.79 3.35
N LEU A 78 3.67 8.68 3.05
CA LEU A 78 2.96 9.58 2.14
C LEU A 78 2.90 11.02 2.67
N ASN A 79 2.69 11.22 3.98
CA ASN A 79 2.74 12.56 4.58
C ASN A 79 4.15 13.16 4.44
N ILE A 80 5.21 12.39 4.69
CA ILE A 80 6.60 12.84 4.51
C ILE A 80 6.87 13.20 3.05
N ALA A 81 6.47 12.35 2.10
CA ALA A 81 6.68 12.59 0.69
C ALA A 81 5.89 13.82 0.19
N ILE A 82 4.58 13.86 0.44
CA ILE A 82 3.69 14.92 -0.05
C ILE A 82 4.05 16.26 0.58
N GLN A 83 4.12 16.37 1.90
CA GLN A 83 4.39 17.63 2.58
C GLN A 83 5.87 18.04 2.50
N GLY A 84 6.77 17.09 2.29
CA GLY A 84 8.20 17.37 2.09
C GLY A 84 8.55 17.85 0.69
N LEU A 85 7.76 17.50 -0.32
CA LEU A 85 7.99 17.89 -1.72
C LEU A 85 7.11 19.04 -2.18
N LEU A 86 5.89 19.16 -1.64
CA LEU A 86 4.89 20.14 -2.04
C LEU A 86 4.79 21.30 -1.04
N SER A 87 4.33 22.43 -1.52
CA SER A 87 4.05 23.65 -0.77
C SER A 87 2.73 24.27 -1.22
N PRO A 88 2.17 25.25 -0.49
CA PRO A 88 0.98 25.99 -0.91
C PRO A 88 1.10 26.73 -2.26
N ALA A 89 2.33 26.97 -2.74
CA ALA A 89 2.58 27.64 -4.02
C ALA A 89 2.60 26.67 -5.23
N ASP A 90 2.57 25.36 -4.97
CA ASP A 90 2.65 24.33 -6.01
C ASP A 90 1.26 23.87 -6.46
N HIS A 91 1.25 23.07 -7.53
CA HIS A 91 0.10 22.32 -8.00
C HIS A 91 0.43 20.82 -7.99
N ALA A 92 -0.54 19.99 -7.63
CA ALA A 92 -0.45 18.53 -7.71
C ALA A 92 -1.58 17.95 -8.55
N ILE A 93 -1.29 16.83 -9.23
CA ILE A 93 -2.28 16.00 -9.92
C ILE A 93 -2.40 14.68 -9.17
N SER A 94 -3.64 14.21 -8.96
CA SER A 94 -3.92 12.91 -8.34
C SER A 94 -5.05 12.21 -9.08
N THR A 95 -5.57 11.07 -8.57
CA THR A 95 -6.64 10.31 -9.23
C THR A 95 -7.84 10.09 -8.32
N ASP A 96 -8.96 9.67 -8.91
CA ASP A 96 -10.14 9.24 -8.14
C ASP A 96 -9.96 7.88 -7.45
N LEU A 97 -8.86 7.16 -7.73
CA LEU A 97 -8.58 5.83 -7.16
C LEU A 97 -7.89 5.87 -5.79
N GLU A 98 -7.59 7.05 -5.29
CA GLU A 98 -6.71 7.22 -4.13
C GLU A 98 -7.35 6.83 -2.80
N HIS A 99 -6.50 6.25 -1.94
CA HIS A 99 -6.80 6.08 -0.52
C HIS A 99 -6.72 7.42 0.23
N ASN A 100 -7.45 7.54 1.35
CA ASN A 100 -7.40 8.74 2.21
C ASN A 100 -5.99 9.10 2.72
N SER A 101 -5.05 8.15 2.72
CA SER A 101 -3.64 8.43 3.07
C SER A 101 -2.93 9.33 2.06
N VAL A 102 -3.43 9.38 0.80
CA VAL A 102 -3.02 10.33 -0.24
C VAL A 102 -3.91 11.56 -0.21
N LEU A 103 -5.23 11.37 -0.19
CA LEU A 103 -6.20 12.46 -0.33
C LEU A 103 -6.09 13.49 0.81
N ARG A 104 -6.02 13.03 2.07
CA ARG A 104 -6.05 13.94 3.22
C ARG A 104 -4.84 14.88 3.31
N PRO A 105 -3.59 14.42 3.14
CA PRO A 105 -2.45 15.35 3.07
C PRO A 105 -2.51 16.28 1.86
N LEU A 106 -3.02 15.85 0.69
CA LEU A 106 -3.25 16.75 -0.45
C LEU A 106 -4.32 17.79 -0.14
N TYR A 107 -5.45 17.43 0.43
CA TYR A 107 -6.51 18.37 0.85
C TYR A 107 -6.02 19.34 1.94
N ALA A 108 -5.14 18.90 2.82
CA ALA A 108 -4.56 19.79 3.84
C ALA A 108 -3.68 20.86 3.22
N LEU A 109 -2.95 20.57 2.15
CA LEU A 109 -2.17 21.55 1.38
C LEU A 109 -3.08 22.42 0.49
N GLU A 110 -4.12 21.85 -0.12
CA GLU A 110 -5.13 22.58 -0.88
C GLU A 110 -5.80 23.66 -0.03
N ALA A 111 -6.17 23.31 1.22
CA ALA A 111 -6.73 24.28 2.17
C ALA A 111 -5.77 25.42 2.54
N GLN A 112 -4.46 25.26 2.29
CA GLN A 112 -3.42 26.29 2.46
C GLN A 112 -3.13 27.07 1.18
N GLY A 113 -3.82 26.75 0.06
CA GLY A 113 -3.69 27.45 -1.22
C GLY A 113 -3.04 26.65 -2.35
N MET A 114 -2.58 25.40 -2.11
CA MET A 114 -2.02 24.57 -3.17
C MET A 114 -3.08 24.26 -4.24
N GLY A 115 -2.67 24.30 -5.52
CA GLY A 115 -3.50 23.82 -6.61
C GLY A 115 -3.62 22.30 -6.58
N LEU A 116 -4.84 21.75 -6.78
CA LEU A 116 -5.07 20.31 -6.82
C LEU A 116 -6.02 19.93 -7.95
N SER A 117 -5.63 18.98 -8.79
CA SER A 117 -6.45 18.44 -9.87
C SER A 117 -6.53 16.92 -9.79
N PHE A 118 -7.65 16.37 -10.28
CA PHE A 118 -7.88 14.92 -10.27
C PHE A 118 -8.22 14.38 -11.65
N VAL A 119 -7.53 13.32 -12.05
CA VAL A 119 -7.95 12.48 -13.17
C VAL A 119 -9.17 11.68 -12.71
N ARG A 120 -10.27 11.84 -13.43
CA ARG A 120 -11.56 11.27 -13.04
C ARG A 120 -11.67 9.80 -13.44
N ALA A 121 -12.28 9.01 -12.57
CA ALA A 121 -12.69 7.66 -12.89
C ALA A 121 -14.10 7.63 -13.52
N ASP A 122 -14.32 6.70 -14.43
CA ASP A 122 -15.64 6.40 -14.98
C ASP A 122 -16.49 5.55 -13.99
N ARG A 123 -17.70 5.20 -14.40
CA ARG A 123 -18.61 4.38 -13.58
C ARG A 123 -18.16 2.92 -13.40
N GLN A 124 -17.12 2.49 -14.11
CA GLN A 124 -16.44 1.20 -13.94
C GLN A 124 -15.17 1.31 -13.08
N GLY A 125 -14.84 2.52 -12.62
CA GLY A 125 -13.64 2.78 -11.82
C GLY A 125 -12.36 2.95 -12.65
N ARG A 126 -12.44 3.10 -13.98
CA ARG A 126 -11.31 3.24 -14.88
C ARG A 126 -10.96 4.70 -15.11
N ILE A 127 -9.67 5.00 -15.20
CA ILE A 127 -9.16 6.32 -15.60
C ILE A 127 -8.63 6.29 -17.04
N ARG A 128 -8.61 7.45 -17.68
CA ARG A 128 -7.99 7.62 -18.99
C ARG A 128 -6.66 8.34 -18.83
N TYR A 129 -5.59 7.76 -19.34
CA TYR A 129 -4.25 8.34 -19.20
C TYR A 129 -4.08 9.64 -19.99
N GLU A 130 -4.87 9.83 -21.05
CA GLU A 130 -4.93 11.06 -21.85
C GLU A 130 -5.43 12.25 -21.04
N ASP A 131 -6.18 12.02 -19.96
CA ASP A 131 -6.75 13.08 -19.12
C ASP A 131 -5.72 13.67 -18.14
N PHE A 132 -4.51 13.08 -18.02
CA PHE A 132 -3.42 13.65 -17.23
C PHE A 132 -2.84 14.92 -17.86
N ALA A 133 -2.46 14.86 -19.14
CA ALA A 133 -1.74 15.95 -19.81
C ALA A 133 -2.45 17.31 -19.74
N PRO A 134 -3.79 17.41 -19.95
CA PRO A 134 -4.50 18.70 -19.85
C PRO A 134 -4.53 19.32 -18.46
N LEU A 135 -4.21 18.56 -17.40
CA LEU A 135 -4.23 19.04 -16.02
C LEU A 135 -2.91 19.71 -15.60
N PHE A 136 -1.82 19.52 -16.37
CA PHE A 136 -0.54 20.13 -16.03
C PHE A 136 -0.56 21.64 -16.19
N ARG A 137 0.08 22.33 -15.25
CA ARG A 137 0.27 23.78 -15.16
C ARG A 137 1.77 24.06 -14.99
N PRO A 138 2.22 25.31 -15.20
CA PRO A 138 3.62 25.67 -14.97
C PRO A 138 4.12 25.42 -13.54
N ASP A 139 3.21 25.46 -12.56
CA ASP A 139 3.45 25.21 -11.13
C ASP A 139 3.18 23.76 -10.72
N THR A 140 2.88 22.84 -11.65
CA THR A 140 2.69 21.43 -11.32
C THR A 140 4.01 20.81 -10.88
N ARG A 141 4.07 20.42 -9.60
CA ARG A 141 5.27 19.86 -8.97
C ARG A 141 5.30 18.34 -8.93
N ALA A 142 4.14 17.70 -8.74
CA ALA A 142 4.06 16.25 -8.64
C ALA A 142 2.73 15.68 -9.13
N VAL A 143 2.80 14.43 -9.62
CA VAL A 143 1.68 13.51 -9.72
C VAL A 143 1.76 12.56 -8.52
N VAL A 144 0.64 12.35 -7.83
CA VAL A 144 0.54 11.43 -6.68
C VAL A 144 -0.54 10.42 -6.99
N CYS A 145 -0.19 9.14 -7.11
CA CYS A 145 -1.17 8.09 -7.43
C CYS A 145 -0.90 6.78 -6.70
N THR A 146 -1.95 5.97 -6.57
CA THR A 146 -1.83 4.57 -6.12
C THR A 146 -1.32 3.68 -7.24
N HIS A 147 -0.58 2.61 -6.91
CA HIS A 147 -0.24 1.57 -7.88
C HIS A 147 -1.42 0.64 -8.16
N ALA A 148 -2.17 0.29 -7.12
CA ALA A 148 -3.40 -0.48 -7.24
C ALA A 148 -4.48 0.07 -6.32
N SER A 149 -5.71 0.13 -6.84
CA SER A 149 -6.88 0.49 -6.03
C SER A 149 -7.06 -0.48 -4.87
N ASN A 150 -7.15 0.04 -3.66
CA ASN A 150 -7.45 -0.77 -2.47
C ASN A 150 -8.91 -1.22 -2.39
N LEU A 151 -9.77 -0.74 -3.29
CA LEU A 151 -11.17 -1.13 -3.40
C LEU A 151 -11.39 -2.14 -4.52
N THR A 152 -10.98 -1.83 -5.74
CA THR A 152 -11.24 -2.67 -6.91
C THR A 152 -10.09 -3.62 -7.27
N GLY A 153 -8.89 -3.36 -6.82
CA GLY A 153 -7.70 -4.14 -7.16
C GLY A 153 -7.09 -3.77 -8.52
N ASP A 154 -7.66 -2.83 -9.24
CA ASP A 154 -7.18 -2.40 -10.55
C ASP A 154 -5.80 -1.75 -10.46
N LEU A 155 -4.86 -2.23 -11.29
CA LEU A 155 -3.53 -1.65 -11.41
C LEU A 155 -3.54 -0.47 -12.38
N LEU A 156 -2.79 0.58 -12.03
CA LEU A 156 -2.47 1.68 -12.93
C LEU A 156 -1.19 1.38 -13.73
N ASP A 157 -1.15 1.83 -14.97
CA ASP A 157 0.07 1.88 -15.79
C ASP A 157 0.98 3.02 -15.29
N VAL A 158 1.73 2.71 -14.25
CA VAL A 158 2.61 3.66 -13.55
C VAL A 158 3.73 4.16 -14.44
N ALA A 159 4.27 3.32 -15.32
CA ALA A 159 5.32 3.73 -16.26
C ALA A 159 4.81 4.83 -17.21
N ARG A 160 3.61 4.67 -17.75
CA ARG A 160 2.97 5.70 -18.58
C ARG A 160 2.69 6.99 -17.81
N ILE A 161 2.24 6.89 -16.54
CA ILE A 161 2.03 8.08 -15.69
C ILE A 161 3.37 8.79 -15.42
N ALA A 162 4.45 8.03 -15.16
CA ALA A 162 5.79 8.57 -14.96
C ALA A 162 6.30 9.32 -16.19
N GLU A 163 6.15 8.72 -17.38
CA GLU A 163 6.52 9.36 -18.65
C GLU A 163 5.79 10.69 -18.85
N ILE A 164 4.48 10.71 -18.60
CA ILE A 164 3.67 11.94 -18.72
C ILE A 164 4.14 12.97 -17.68
N ALA A 165 4.33 12.59 -16.42
CA ALA A 165 4.78 13.50 -15.36
C ALA A 165 6.15 14.10 -15.68
N HIS A 166 7.12 13.27 -16.06
CA HIS A 166 8.48 13.70 -16.37
C HIS A 166 8.55 14.57 -17.63
N ALA A 167 7.73 14.31 -18.66
CA ALA A 167 7.62 15.17 -19.83
C ALA A 167 7.19 16.61 -19.50
N HIS A 168 6.53 16.80 -18.37
CA HIS A 168 6.11 18.11 -17.84
C HIS A 168 6.98 18.62 -16.68
N GLY A 169 8.09 17.94 -16.37
CA GLY A 169 9.01 18.33 -15.29
C GLY A 169 8.50 18.07 -13.88
N ALA A 170 7.43 17.28 -13.72
CA ALA A 170 6.84 16.92 -12.44
C ALA A 170 7.39 15.58 -11.93
N LEU A 171 7.37 15.39 -10.59
CA LEU A 171 7.75 14.14 -9.93
C LEU A 171 6.57 13.17 -9.87
N LEU A 172 6.85 11.86 -9.76
CA LEU A 172 5.85 10.84 -9.46
C LEU A 172 6.02 10.27 -8.06
N ILE A 173 5.01 10.46 -7.20
CA ILE A 173 4.88 9.84 -5.88
C ILE A 173 3.90 8.68 -5.99
N LEU A 174 4.33 7.46 -5.67
CA LEU A 174 3.55 6.24 -5.80
C LEU A 174 3.17 5.67 -4.42
N ASP A 175 1.87 5.45 -4.20
CA ASP A 175 1.39 4.61 -3.09
C ASP A 175 1.36 3.14 -3.52
N ALA A 176 2.36 2.37 -3.08
CA ALA A 176 2.49 0.94 -3.34
C ALA A 176 1.94 0.06 -2.20
N SER A 177 1.05 0.59 -1.35
CA SER A 177 0.54 -0.12 -0.16
C SER A 177 -0.19 -1.43 -0.48
N GLN A 178 -0.73 -1.59 -1.69
CA GLN A 178 -1.45 -2.79 -2.11
C GLN A 178 -0.61 -3.73 -2.98
N THR A 179 0.58 -3.30 -3.38
CA THR A 179 1.37 -4.04 -4.37
C THR A 179 2.76 -4.43 -3.88
N ALA A 180 3.34 -3.67 -2.94
CA ALA A 180 4.63 -4.01 -2.36
C ALA A 180 4.61 -5.40 -1.71
N GLY A 181 5.38 -6.34 -2.26
CA GLY A 181 5.49 -7.73 -1.80
C GLY A 181 4.50 -8.72 -2.40
N THR A 182 3.49 -8.26 -3.16
CA THR A 182 2.52 -9.14 -3.86
C THR A 182 2.55 -9.03 -5.37
N ILE A 183 3.11 -7.94 -5.89
CA ILE A 183 3.29 -7.72 -7.32
C ILE A 183 4.73 -7.28 -7.53
N PRO A 184 5.48 -7.90 -8.47
CA PRO A 184 6.82 -7.44 -8.83
C PRO A 184 6.84 -5.97 -9.16
N LEU A 185 7.69 -5.23 -8.46
CA LEU A 185 7.76 -3.79 -8.53
C LEU A 185 9.21 -3.33 -8.57
N ASP A 186 9.58 -2.58 -9.61
CA ASP A 186 10.87 -1.93 -9.76
C ASP A 186 10.64 -0.43 -9.97
N MET A 187 10.87 0.36 -8.89
CA MET A 187 10.65 1.80 -8.95
C MET A 187 11.51 2.50 -9.99
N THR A 188 12.70 1.96 -10.27
CA THR A 188 13.61 2.53 -11.29
C THR A 188 13.09 2.28 -12.69
N ALA A 189 12.70 1.04 -13.00
CA ALA A 189 12.14 0.68 -14.29
C ALA A 189 10.80 1.37 -14.57
N LEU A 190 9.99 1.60 -13.53
CA LEU A 190 8.71 2.30 -13.62
C LEU A 190 8.83 3.84 -13.66
N GLY A 191 10.03 4.39 -13.47
CA GLY A 191 10.24 5.83 -13.43
C GLY A 191 9.68 6.52 -12.18
N VAL A 192 9.52 5.81 -11.06
CA VAL A 192 8.97 6.37 -9.82
C VAL A 192 10.02 7.18 -9.08
N ASP A 193 9.68 8.39 -8.66
CA ASP A 193 10.58 9.28 -7.90
C ASP A 193 10.55 9.01 -6.41
N VAL A 194 9.35 8.77 -5.87
CA VAL A 194 9.14 8.37 -4.46
C VAL A 194 8.09 7.28 -4.39
N LEU A 195 8.48 6.12 -3.86
CA LEU A 195 7.60 4.98 -3.64
C LEU A 195 7.32 4.83 -2.16
N CYS A 196 6.04 4.87 -1.74
CA CYS A 196 5.62 4.68 -0.35
C CYS A 196 5.02 3.28 -0.15
N PHE A 197 5.37 2.62 0.97
CA PHE A 197 4.93 1.25 1.25
C PHE A 197 4.56 1.05 2.73
N THR A 198 3.80 -0.01 3.01
CA THR A 198 3.50 -0.48 4.37
C THR A 198 3.99 -1.91 4.57
N GLY A 199 4.54 -2.22 5.74
CA GLY A 199 5.13 -3.53 6.01
C GLY A 199 4.12 -4.63 6.32
N HIS A 200 2.91 -4.29 6.79
CA HIS A 200 1.97 -5.26 7.38
C HIS A 200 0.97 -5.88 6.39
N LYS A 201 0.98 -5.49 5.12
CA LYS A 201 0.17 -6.06 4.04
C LYS A 201 0.99 -7.07 3.24
N GLY A 202 1.12 -6.89 1.93
CA GLY A 202 1.82 -7.80 1.04
C GLY A 202 3.29 -8.06 1.40
N LEU A 203 3.97 -7.14 2.06
CA LEU A 203 5.31 -7.39 2.61
C LEU A 203 5.33 -8.35 3.81
N MET A 204 4.17 -8.78 4.33
CA MET A 204 4.01 -9.81 5.38
C MET A 204 4.73 -9.50 6.71
N GLY A 205 5.20 -8.27 6.90
CA GLY A 205 5.86 -7.80 8.11
C GLY A 205 4.89 -7.43 9.24
N PRO A 206 5.40 -7.01 10.40
CA PRO A 206 4.58 -6.55 11.51
C PRO A 206 3.87 -5.23 11.21
N GLN A 207 2.75 -4.98 11.90
CA GLN A 207 2.18 -3.63 12.01
C GLN A 207 3.20 -2.68 12.67
N GLY A 208 3.07 -1.38 12.43
CA GLY A 208 4.04 -0.39 12.90
C GLY A 208 5.33 -0.37 12.09
N THR A 209 5.33 -0.92 10.88
CA THR A 209 6.42 -0.86 9.90
C THR A 209 5.92 -0.39 8.54
N GLY A 210 6.74 0.39 7.87
CA GLY A 210 6.53 0.92 6.54
C GLY A 210 7.71 1.79 6.15
N GLY A 211 7.60 2.49 5.04
CA GLY A 211 8.67 3.35 4.58
C GLY A 211 8.43 3.97 3.22
N LEU A 212 9.45 4.66 2.75
CA LEU A 212 9.51 5.19 1.39
C LEU A 212 10.88 4.92 0.78
N CYS A 213 10.90 4.66 -0.51
CA CYS A 213 12.09 4.60 -1.35
C CYS A 213 12.17 5.89 -2.18
N ILE A 214 13.33 6.50 -2.27
CA ILE A 214 13.53 7.82 -2.87
C ILE A 214 14.54 7.69 -4.02
N ARG A 215 14.20 8.20 -5.20
CA ARG A 215 15.17 8.28 -6.30
C ARG A 215 16.30 9.24 -5.93
N PRO A 216 17.58 8.89 -6.20
CA PRO A 216 18.70 9.79 -5.98
C PRO A 216 18.49 11.14 -6.67
N GLY A 217 18.76 12.22 -5.94
CA GLY A 217 18.57 13.60 -6.42
C GLY A 217 17.19 14.19 -6.07
N VAL A 218 16.24 13.41 -5.55
CA VAL A 218 14.98 13.95 -5.03
C VAL A 218 15.23 14.48 -3.62
N ASP A 219 14.92 15.76 -3.40
CA ASP A 219 15.14 16.47 -2.14
C ASP A 219 13.84 16.66 -1.35
N ILE A 220 13.64 15.84 -0.31
CA ILE A 220 12.45 15.85 0.55
C ILE A 220 12.78 16.64 1.84
N ARG A 221 12.02 17.68 2.12
CA ARG A 221 12.15 18.44 3.38
C ARG A 221 11.68 17.59 4.56
N PRO A 222 12.41 17.58 5.69
CA PRO A 222 12.00 16.83 6.88
C PRO A 222 10.65 17.33 7.41
N LEU A 223 9.67 16.42 7.52
CA LEU A 223 8.39 16.70 8.20
C LEU A 223 8.58 16.68 9.72
N LEU A 224 9.30 15.68 10.20
CA LEU A 224 9.64 15.53 11.62
C LEU A 224 11.11 15.92 11.85
N ARG A 225 11.34 16.60 12.97
CA ARG A 225 12.68 17.00 13.41
C ARG A 225 12.90 16.50 14.81
N GLY A 226 14.13 16.04 15.11
CA GLY A 226 14.46 15.53 16.44
C GLY A 226 15.76 14.75 16.45
N GLY A 227 15.97 13.98 17.50
CA GLY A 227 17.21 13.23 17.68
C GLY A 227 17.42 12.19 16.56
N SER A 228 18.56 12.27 15.91
CA SER A 228 18.98 11.39 14.81
C SER A 228 20.13 10.44 15.19
N GLY A 229 20.80 10.72 16.31
CA GLY A 229 22.00 9.98 16.75
C GLY A 229 23.31 10.49 16.17
N VAL A 230 23.26 11.39 15.18
CA VAL A 230 24.43 12.02 14.55
C VAL A 230 24.27 13.54 14.59
N HIS A 231 25.38 14.26 14.40
CA HIS A 231 25.39 15.75 14.32
C HIS A 231 24.67 16.43 15.49
N SER A 232 24.90 15.95 16.74
CA SER A 232 24.15 16.37 17.93
C SER A 232 24.27 17.86 18.29
N PHE A 233 25.26 18.54 17.78
CA PHE A 233 25.48 19.99 17.99
C PHE A 233 24.87 20.85 16.89
N ASP A 234 24.41 20.27 15.78
CA ASP A 234 23.78 21.00 14.70
C ASP A 234 22.36 21.41 15.10
N ARG A 235 21.95 22.63 14.71
CA ARG A 235 20.63 23.15 15.00
C ARG A 235 19.57 22.59 14.06
N GLU A 236 19.97 22.08 12.90
CA GLU A 236 19.11 21.56 11.86
C GLU A 236 19.14 20.03 11.80
N GLN A 237 18.14 19.46 11.14
CA GLN A 237 18.09 18.03 10.87
C GLN A 237 19.22 17.65 9.90
N PRO A 238 19.87 16.46 10.07
CA PRO A 238 20.90 16.00 9.12
C PRO A 238 20.42 16.02 7.67
N GLN A 239 21.34 16.26 6.74
CA GLN A 239 20.99 16.39 5.32
C GLN A 239 21.03 15.04 4.59
N ASP A 240 21.73 14.05 5.11
CA ASP A 240 21.93 12.76 4.46
C ASP A 240 20.76 11.81 4.71
N TYR A 241 20.32 11.09 3.67
CA TYR A 241 19.40 9.97 3.80
C TYR A 241 20.11 8.76 4.42
N PRO A 242 19.42 7.94 5.17
CA PRO A 242 18.01 8.03 5.57
C PRO A 242 17.77 8.94 6.78
N THR A 243 18.82 9.35 7.47
CA THR A 243 18.78 10.06 8.76
C THR A 243 18.01 11.38 8.72
N ARG A 244 18.02 12.04 7.57
CA ARG A 244 17.27 13.26 7.29
C ARG A 244 15.77 13.13 7.60
N LEU A 245 15.18 11.97 7.30
CA LEU A 245 13.73 11.74 7.45
C LEU A 245 13.38 10.79 8.60
N GLU A 246 14.40 10.25 9.30
CA GLU A 246 14.23 9.32 10.42
C GLU A 246 14.54 9.99 11.76
N ALA A 247 13.65 10.85 12.21
CA ALA A 247 13.78 11.44 13.54
C ALA A 247 13.27 10.48 14.63
N GLY A 248 14.04 10.33 15.71
CA GLY A 248 13.71 9.47 16.85
C GLY A 248 14.28 8.05 16.74
N THR A 249 13.98 7.23 17.74
CA THR A 249 14.38 5.82 17.77
C THR A 249 13.49 5.00 16.84
N LEU A 250 14.10 4.28 15.90
CA LEU A 250 13.39 3.41 14.98
C LEU A 250 12.75 2.22 15.72
N ASN A 251 11.65 1.71 15.16
CA ASN A 251 11.03 0.45 15.59
C ASN A 251 11.92 -0.75 15.16
N SER A 252 13.08 -0.88 15.78
CA SER A 252 14.05 -1.93 15.42
C SER A 252 13.51 -3.35 15.59
N HIS A 253 12.60 -3.56 16.55
CA HIS A 253 11.95 -4.86 16.76
C HIS A 253 11.01 -5.21 15.59
N GLY A 254 10.17 -4.26 15.17
CA GLY A 254 9.31 -4.44 14.00
C GLY A 254 10.12 -4.56 12.71
N ILE A 255 11.22 -3.81 12.57
CA ILE A 255 12.13 -3.90 11.43
C ILE A 255 12.78 -5.28 11.34
N ALA A 256 13.14 -5.91 12.47
CA ALA A 256 13.66 -7.28 12.48
C ALA A 256 12.61 -8.29 11.95
N GLY A 257 11.33 -8.11 12.31
CA GLY A 257 10.26 -8.90 11.72
C GLY A 257 10.06 -8.65 10.23
N LEU A 258 10.20 -7.39 9.79
CA LEU A 258 10.14 -7.02 8.37
C LEU A 258 11.35 -7.57 7.60
N ASP A 259 12.53 -7.67 8.23
CA ASP A 259 13.72 -8.33 7.67
C ASP A 259 13.45 -9.80 7.33
N ALA A 260 12.88 -10.54 8.30
CA ALA A 260 12.52 -11.94 8.10
C ALA A 260 11.42 -12.12 7.04
N ALA A 261 10.47 -11.19 6.94
CA ALA A 261 9.45 -11.17 5.91
C ALA A 261 10.05 -10.91 4.51
N ALA A 262 10.98 -9.96 4.42
CA ALA A 262 11.70 -9.67 3.17
C ALA A 262 12.55 -10.86 2.70
N ASP A 263 13.22 -11.58 3.62
CA ASP A 263 13.93 -12.83 3.29
C ASP A 263 12.99 -13.90 2.75
N TYR A 264 11.81 -14.04 3.34
CA TYR A 264 10.79 -14.97 2.84
C TYR A 264 10.38 -14.62 1.42
N LEU A 265 10.06 -13.36 1.14
CA LEU A 265 9.66 -12.90 -0.19
C LEU A 265 10.77 -13.05 -1.24
N LEU A 266 12.01 -12.75 -0.88
CA LEU A 266 13.17 -12.95 -1.77
C LEU A 266 13.42 -14.43 -2.06
N THR A 267 13.12 -15.31 -1.11
CA THR A 267 13.30 -16.76 -1.26
C THR A 267 12.17 -17.40 -2.07
N GLN A 268 10.93 -17.01 -1.83
CA GLN A 268 9.77 -17.55 -2.55
C GLN A 268 9.64 -16.95 -3.96
N GLY A 269 10.09 -15.71 -4.15
CA GLY A 269 9.82 -14.90 -5.34
C GLY A 269 8.47 -14.21 -5.28
N VAL A 270 8.44 -12.89 -5.51
CA VAL A 270 7.21 -12.10 -5.51
C VAL A 270 6.27 -12.54 -6.63
N GLU A 271 6.81 -13.01 -7.75
CA GLU A 271 6.06 -13.57 -8.89
C GLU A 271 5.26 -14.82 -8.48
N THR A 272 5.82 -15.67 -7.61
CA THR A 272 5.11 -16.86 -7.09
C THR A 272 3.95 -16.44 -6.19
N VAL A 273 4.16 -15.42 -5.35
CA VAL A 273 3.10 -14.84 -4.50
C VAL A 273 2.00 -14.25 -5.37
N GLU A 274 2.35 -13.41 -6.34
CA GLU A 274 1.41 -12.82 -7.30
C GLU A 274 0.57 -13.89 -7.99
N HIS A 275 1.22 -14.91 -8.55
CA HIS A 275 0.54 -15.99 -9.28
C HIS A 275 -0.47 -16.72 -8.38
N THR A 276 -0.07 -17.08 -7.17
CA THR A 276 -0.94 -17.77 -6.21
C THR A 276 -2.14 -16.92 -5.82
N GLU A 277 -1.90 -15.66 -5.43
CA GLU A 277 -2.96 -14.74 -5.04
C GLU A 277 -3.91 -14.43 -6.19
N HIS A 278 -3.37 -14.22 -7.40
CA HIS A 278 -4.17 -13.97 -8.60
C HIS A 278 -5.04 -15.18 -8.97
N ALA A 279 -4.52 -16.40 -8.88
CA ALA A 279 -5.31 -17.60 -9.15
C ALA A 279 -6.51 -17.75 -8.19
N LEU A 280 -6.30 -17.49 -6.89
CA LEU A 280 -7.38 -17.53 -5.89
C LEU A 280 -8.42 -16.43 -6.14
N MET A 281 -7.98 -15.22 -6.44
CA MET A 281 -8.85 -14.09 -6.79
C MET A 281 -9.67 -14.38 -8.05
N GLN A 282 -9.03 -14.89 -9.10
CA GLN A 282 -9.70 -15.22 -10.35
C GLN A 282 -10.75 -16.33 -10.16
N ARG A 283 -10.42 -17.38 -9.37
CA ARG A 283 -11.38 -18.43 -9.01
C ARG A 283 -12.61 -17.86 -8.32
N PHE A 284 -12.41 -16.96 -7.35
CA PHE A 284 -13.51 -16.29 -6.66
C PHE A 284 -14.36 -15.45 -7.64
N TYR A 285 -13.71 -14.58 -8.41
CA TYR A 285 -14.38 -13.74 -9.41
C TYR A 285 -15.24 -14.55 -10.38
N GLU A 286 -14.68 -15.61 -10.98
CA GLU A 286 -15.39 -16.48 -11.92
C GLU A 286 -16.59 -17.18 -11.23
N GLY A 287 -16.45 -17.53 -9.96
CA GLY A 287 -17.49 -18.18 -9.17
C GLY A 287 -18.66 -17.27 -8.80
N VAL A 288 -18.44 -15.95 -8.72
CA VAL A 288 -19.48 -15.00 -8.25
C VAL A 288 -20.04 -14.08 -9.33
N ARG A 289 -19.30 -13.77 -10.41
CA ARG A 289 -19.69 -12.76 -11.43
C ARG A 289 -21.00 -13.07 -12.15
N GLY A 290 -21.43 -14.31 -12.19
CA GLY A 290 -22.64 -14.77 -12.87
C GLY A 290 -23.83 -15.04 -11.94
N ILE A 291 -23.70 -14.78 -10.64
CA ILE A 291 -24.79 -14.97 -9.67
C ILE A 291 -25.77 -13.81 -9.79
N ASP A 292 -27.08 -14.13 -9.93
CA ASP A 292 -28.12 -13.10 -9.95
C ASP A 292 -28.10 -12.26 -8.66
N GLY A 293 -28.22 -10.94 -8.82
CA GLY A 293 -28.16 -10.00 -7.70
C GLY A 293 -26.74 -9.64 -7.22
N VAL A 294 -25.69 -10.24 -7.79
CA VAL A 294 -24.28 -9.86 -7.47
C VAL A 294 -23.80 -8.82 -8.48
N THR A 295 -23.32 -7.69 -7.98
CA THR A 295 -22.60 -6.67 -8.76
C THR A 295 -21.15 -6.64 -8.34
N VAL A 296 -20.22 -6.93 -9.27
CA VAL A 296 -18.76 -6.89 -9.02
C VAL A 296 -18.17 -5.61 -9.60
N TYR A 297 -17.28 -4.97 -8.86
CA TYR A 297 -16.64 -3.70 -9.23
C TYR A 297 -15.18 -3.90 -9.63
N GLY A 298 -14.74 -3.13 -10.63
CA GLY A 298 -13.36 -3.13 -11.16
C GLY A 298 -13.26 -3.70 -12.57
N ASP A 299 -12.11 -3.51 -13.19
CA ASP A 299 -11.83 -3.95 -14.57
C ASP A 299 -11.12 -5.31 -14.58
N PHE A 300 -11.87 -6.39 -14.70
CA PHE A 300 -11.35 -7.76 -14.79
C PHE A 300 -10.84 -8.14 -16.18
N SER A 301 -10.79 -7.22 -17.13
CA SER A 301 -10.09 -7.42 -18.40
C SER A 301 -8.58 -7.15 -18.30
N LEU A 302 -8.13 -6.53 -17.22
CA LEU A 302 -6.72 -6.29 -16.95
C LEU A 302 -5.99 -7.61 -16.71
N SER A 303 -4.85 -7.80 -17.36
CA SER A 303 -4.02 -9.01 -17.24
C SER A 303 -3.35 -9.14 -15.87
N ARG A 304 -3.16 -8.04 -15.16
CA ARG A 304 -2.59 -7.99 -13.79
C ARG A 304 -3.46 -7.13 -12.89
N ARG A 305 -3.67 -7.62 -11.67
CA ARG A 305 -4.51 -6.98 -10.64
C ARG A 305 -3.99 -7.33 -9.27
N ALA A 306 -4.22 -6.49 -8.28
CA ALA A 306 -4.14 -6.92 -6.88
C ALA A 306 -5.24 -7.96 -6.60
N ALA A 307 -4.97 -8.90 -5.71
CA ALA A 307 -5.87 -10.00 -5.38
C ALA A 307 -7.08 -9.55 -4.54
N ILE A 308 -7.89 -8.67 -5.13
CA ILE A 308 -9.04 -8.01 -4.52
C ILE A 308 -10.26 -8.17 -5.43
N VAL A 309 -11.41 -8.50 -4.83
CA VAL A 309 -12.72 -8.46 -5.45
C VAL A 309 -13.67 -7.69 -4.54
N ALA A 310 -14.22 -6.60 -5.04
CA ALA A 310 -15.27 -5.84 -4.37
C ALA A 310 -16.61 -6.14 -5.04
N LEU A 311 -17.65 -6.39 -4.25
CA LEU A 311 -18.99 -6.67 -4.76
C LEU A 311 -20.06 -6.13 -3.83
N ASN A 312 -21.30 -6.07 -4.36
CA ASN A 312 -22.52 -5.86 -3.60
C ASN A 312 -23.57 -6.93 -3.97
N LEU A 313 -24.48 -7.21 -3.03
CA LEU A 313 -25.65 -8.06 -3.21
C LEU A 313 -26.87 -7.14 -3.29
N ARG A 314 -27.42 -6.97 -4.49
CA ARG A 314 -28.59 -6.10 -4.74
C ARG A 314 -28.42 -4.73 -4.03
N ASP A 315 -29.39 -4.33 -3.22
CA ASP A 315 -29.42 -3.10 -2.42
C ASP A 315 -29.04 -3.28 -0.93
N TRP A 316 -28.59 -4.48 -0.53
CA TRP A 316 -28.15 -4.73 0.84
C TRP A 316 -27.00 -3.83 1.24
N ASP A 317 -27.06 -3.32 2.48
CA ASP A 317 -25.93 -2.62 3.07
C ASP A 317 -24.71 -3.53 3.17
N SER A 318 -23.55 -3.02 2.79
CA SER A 318 -22.32 -3.82 2.75
C SER A 318 -21.91 -4.33 4.15
N ALA A 319 -22.26 -3.63 5.23
CA ALA A 319 -21.97 -4.09 6.59
C ALA A 319 -22.88 -5.27 6.97
N GLU A 320 -24.15 -5.28 6.57
CA GLU A 320 -25.06 -6.40 6.81
C GLU A 320 -24.59 -7.66 6.07
N VAL A 321 -24.17 -7.53 4.81
CA VAL A 321 -23.60 -8.65 4.04
C VAL A 321 -22.34 -9.20 4.69
N SER A 322 -21.43 -8.32 5.13
CA SER A 322 -20.19 -8.75 5.79
C SER A 322 -20.43 -9.41 7.14
N ASP A 323 -21.45 -8.93 7.89
CA ASP A 323 -21.86 -9.53 9.16
C ASP A 323 -22.46 -10.92 8.96
N ALA A 324 -23.35 -11.11 7.98
CA ALA A 324 -23.91 -12.40 7.62
C ALA A 324 -22.80 -13.40 7.16
N LEU A 325 -21.85 -12.95 6.33
CA LEU A 325 -20.71 -13.77 5.93
C LEU A 325 -19.89 -14.25 7.14
N TYR A 326 -19.68 -13.38 8.12
CA TYR A 326 -18.93 -13.73 9.32
C TYR A 326 -19.74 -14.63 10.27
N THR A 327 -20.98 -14.27 10.57
CA THR A 327 -21.82 -14.94 11.58
C THR A 327 -22.26 -16.32 11.12
N ASP A 328 -22.69 -16.45 9.86
CA ASP A 328 -23.28 -17.69 9.37
C ASP A 328 -22.25 -18.64 8.72
N TYR A 329 -21.14 -18.08 8.20
CA TYR A 329 -20.15 -18.86 7.42
C TYR A 329 -18.71 -18.76 7.96
N GLY A 330 -18.44 -17.97 8.99
CA GLY A 330 -17.09 -17.78 9.52
C GLY A 330 -16.13 -17.08 8.56
N ILE A 331 -16.64 -16.28 7.61
CA ILE A 331 -15.85 -15.62 6.57
C ILE A 331 -15.66 -14.14 6.90
N ALA A 332 -14.43 -13.75 7.21
CA ALA A 332 -14.07 -12.38 7.50
C ALA A 332 -13.77 -11.59 6.22
N THR A 333 -14.57 -10.57 5.94
CA THR A 333 -14.44 -9.62 4.83
C THR A 333 -14.44 -8.20 5.36
N ARG A 334 -14.28 -7.21 4.50
CA ARG A 334 -14.34 -5.81 4.90
C ARG A 334 -15.47 -5.08 4.17
N PRO A 335 -16.44 -4.49 4.89
CA PRO A 335 -17.48 -3.65 4.30
C PRO A 335 -17.11 -2.17 4.25
N GLY A 336 -17.93 -1.37 3.56
CA GLY A 336 -18.00 0.08 3.66
C GLY A 336 -17.18 0.81 2.59
N ALA A 337 -16.68 2.00 2.96
CA ALA A 337 -16.06 2.94 2.01
C ALA A 337 -14.55 2.74 1.78
N HIS A 338 -13.89 1.80 2.46
CA HIS A 338 -12.48 1.41 2.28
C HIS A 338 -11.47 2.58 2.26
N CYS A 339 -11.82 3.73 2.81
CA CYS A 339 -11.03 4.96 2.69
C CYS A 339 -10.75 5.41 1.24
N ALA A 340 -11.64 5.07 0.28
CA ALA A 340 -11.56 5.42 -1.12
C ALA A 340 -12.80 6.25 -1.57
N PRO A 341 -13.05 7.43 -0.95
CA PRO A 341 -14.33 8.14 -1.10
C PRO A 341 -14.60 8.57 -2.54
N ARG A 342 -13.56 8.99 -3.28
CA ARG A 342 -13.70 9.48 -4.66
C ARG A 342 -14.07 8.33 -5.61
N LEU A 343 -13.47 7.16 -5.43
CA LEU A 343 -13.80 5.99 -6.23
C LEU A 343 -15.22 5.50 -5.95
N HIS A 344 -15.67 5.50 -4.68
CA HIS A 344 -17.06 5.20 -4.34
C HIS A 344 -18.04 6.18 -4.98
N GLN A 345 -17.69 7.47 -5.08
CA GLN A 345 -18.49 8.48 -5.80
C GLN A 345 -18.57 8.16 -7.29
N ALA A 346 -17.46 7.79 -7.92
CA ALA A 346 -17.42 7.43 -9.34
C ALA A 346 -18.25 6.17 -9.64
N LEU A 347 -18.12 5.13 -8.81
CA LEU A 347 -18.86 3.87 -8.93
C LEU A 347 -20.36 3.99 -8.55
N GLY A 348 -20.78 5.08 -7.88
CA GLY A 348 -22.15 5.25 -7.39
C GLY A 348 -22.47 4.44 -6.12
N THR A 349 -21.45 3.98 -5.40
CA THR A 349 -21.60 3.12 -4.21
C THR A 349 -21.35 3.88 -2.89
N ALA A 350 -21.39 5.21 -2.90
CA ALA A 350 -21.07 6.02 -1.73
C ALA A 350 -22.05 5.80 -0.55
N ALA A 351 -23.32 5.48 -0.82
CA ALA A 351 -24.34 5.22 0.21
C ALA A 351 -24.29 3.77 0.72
N GLN A 352 -24.13 2.80 -0.18
CA GLN A 352 -24.16 1.36 0.12
C GLN A 352 -22.81 0.83 0.62
N GLY A 353 -21.70 1.46 0.20
CA GLY A 353 -20.37 0.88 0.34
C GLY A 353 -20.16 -0.29 -0.63
N ALA A 354 -19.20 -1.15 -0.29
CA ALA A 354 -19.00 -2.42 -0.97
C ALA A 354 -18.44 -3.45 0.02
N VAL A 355 -18.66 -4.75 -0.24
CA VAL A 355 -17.99 -5.85 0.46
C VAL A 355 -16.75 -6.21 -0.31
N ARG A 356 -15.59 -6.13 0.34
CA ARG A 356 -14.29 -6.43 -0.27
C ARG A 356 -13.77 -7.75 0.25
N PHE A 357 -13.49 -8.64 -0.69
CA PHE A 357 -12.73 -9.87 -0.49
C PHE A 357 -11.30 -9.65 -0.95
N SER A 358 -10.32 -10.05 -0.16
CA SER A 358 -8.92 -9.92 -0.52
C SER A 358 -8.12 -11.14 -0.06
N PHE A 359 -7.37 -11.69 -1.00
CA PHE A 359 -6.71 -12.98 -0.88
C PHE A 359 -5.23 -12.80 -0.56
N SER A 360 -4.64 -13.81 0.04
CA SER A 360 -3.19 -13.91 0.23
C SER A 360 -2.72 -15.31 -0.20
N ALA A 361 -1.42 -15.46 -0.40
CA ALA A 361 -0.81 -16.75 -0.74
C ALA A 361 -0.98 -17.84 0.34
N PHE A 362 -1.50 -17.49 1.50
CA PHE A 362 -1.83 -18.42 2.59
C PHE A 362 -3.27 -18.92 2.56
N ASN A 363 -4.13 -18.35 1.73
CA ASN A 363 -5.48 -18.88 1.52
C ASN A 363 -5.46 -20.15 0.66
N THR A 364 -6.52 -20.94 0.75
CA THR A 364 -6.68 -22.17 0.01
C THR A 364 -7.86 -22.10 -0.96
N GLU A 365 -7.83 -22.90 -2.02
CA GLU A 365 -8.97 -23.04 -2.94
C GLU A 365 -10.26 -23.44 -2.21
N ALA A 366 -10.18 -24.30 -1.20
CA ALA A 366 -11.32 -24.73 -0.39
C ALA A 366 -11.97 -23.55 0.38
N GLU A 367 -11.16 -22.63 0.88
CA GLU A 367 -11.65 -21.40 1.52
C GLU A 367 -12.33 -20.46 0.50
N VAL A 368 -11.77 -20.35 -0.70
CA VAL A 368 -12.38 -19.60 -1.80
C VAL A 368 -13.71 -20.22 -2.23
N ASP A 369 -13.77 -21.54 -2.39
CA ASP A 369 -15.00 -22.25 -2.75
C ASP A 369 -16.10 -22.11 -1.69
N ALA A 370 -15.72 -22.10 -0.41
CA ALA A 370 -16.65 -21.82 0.68
C ALA A 370 -17.21 -20.38 0.58
N ALA A 371 -16.35 -19.39 0.27
CA ALA A 371 -16.80 -18.02 0.09
C ALA A 371 -17.73 -17.86 -1.12
N ILE A 372 -17.47 -18.55 -2.24
CA ILE A 372 -18.36 -18.55 -3.41
C ILE A 372 -19.74 -19.13 -3.05
N ARG A 373 -19.78 -20.25 -2.30
CA ARG A 373 -21.05 -20.83 -1.85
C ARG A 373 -21.82 -19.88 -0.94
N ALA A 374 -21.16 -19.26 0.04
CA ALA A 374 -21.77 -18.30 0.94
C ALA A 374 -22.37 -17.11 0.19
N VAL A 375 -21.64 -16.51 -0.76
CA VAL A 375 -22.17 -15.42 -1.61
C VAL A 375 -23.40 -15.87 -2.39
N ARG A 376 -23.39 -17.08 -2.95
CA ARG A 376 -24.52 -17.63 -3.71
C ARG A 376 -25.76 -17.85 -2.84
N GLU A 377 -25.59 -18.38 -1.64
CA GLU A 377 -26.68 -18.64 -0.70
C GLU A 377 -27.28 -17.30 -0.22
N LEU A 378 -26.46 -16.32 0.16
CA LEU A 378 -26.94 -14.99 0.55
C LEU A 378 -27.66 -14.27 -0.60
N ALA A 379 -27.17 -14.35 -1.83
CA ALA A 379 -27.81 -13.74 -3.00
C ALA A 379 -29.17 -14.41 -3.33
N GLY A 380 -29.33 -15.70 -3.04
CA GLY A 380 -30.59 -16.44 -3.23
C GLY A 380 -31.58 -16.31 -2.07
N ALA A 381 -31.17 -15.80 -0.93
CA ALA A 381 -32.02 -15.59 0.25
C ALA A 381 -32.79 -14.24 0.21
N VAL A 382 -32.54 -13.40 -0.79
CA VAL A 382 -33.09 -12.03 -0.94
C VAL A 382 -34.09 -11.93 -2.08
#